data_df743cc9750e84af2a127f796af00536
#
_entry.id   df743cc9750e84af2a127f796af00536
#
_cell.length_a   1.000
_cell.length_b   1.000
_cell.length_c   1.000
_cell.angle_alpha   90.00
_cell.angle_beta   90.00
_cell.angle_gamma   90.00
#
_symmetry.space_group_name_H-M   'P 1'
#
loop_
_entity.id
_entity.type
_entity.pdbx_description
1 polymer ?
#
loop_
_entity_poly.entity_id
_entity_poly.type
_entity_poly.pdbx_seq_one_letter_code
_entity_poly.pdbx_strand_id
1 'polypeptide(L)'
;SFLGVANRAFVTRADIDLGEIEPSANAPAATPANGTYWFDTALTKYGIFEWNGNAVTVTGGQSFTNKVPLVITNATNLVGGSNTGFPKGSVGAVGDYAVVTTTTVNKVYYKNTQGAWVKVGTADWVKSWPTIQGTTANPTLTASQTIIINGSTVINGGTAVANMVTSINDAGITGVSAKVVDGKLYIYSDGSSTTDGSTDDDGAISIAAGATGTLLADLGITAGTYYAPALEIAPHTSVPAFKTADTKSRPSGSVWFKTTDANLGANFSIKVWNDTTKLWDAKTCLVYKSHNEALFNLDKAGGGINLAVGDTYIQ
;
A
#
# COMPACT_ATOMS: atom_id res chain seq x y z
N SER A 1 -35.45 0.18 -32.31
CA SER A 1 -35.50 1.55 -31.82
C SER A 1 -34.13 1.94 -31.34
N PHE A 2 -33.30 2.58 -32.17
CA PHE A 2 -32.05 3.21 -31.80
C PHE A 2 -32.36 4.57 -31.16
N LEU A 3 -32.56 4.59 -29.86
CA LEU A 3 -32.71 5.82 -29.14
C LEU A 3 -31.56 5.93 -28.14
N GLY A 4 -30.71 6.91 -28.31
CA GLY A 4 -29.87 7.43 -27.23
C GLY A 4 -28.37 7.33 -27.36
N VAL A 5 -27.80 7.27 -28.55
CA VAL A 5 -26.32 7.35 -28.71
C VAL A 5 -25.83 8.81 -28.79
N ALA A 6 -26.72 9.78 -28.92
CA ALA A 6 -26.33 11.17 -29.18
C ALA A 6 -25.81 11.96 -27.95
N ASN A 7 -25.89 11.42 -26.74
CA ASN A 7 -25.50 12.14 -25.51
C ASN A 7 -24.51 11.38 -24.61
N ARG A 8 -23.87 10.34 -25.11
CA ARG A 8 -22.82 9.66 -24.32
C ARG A 8 -21.48 10.31 -24.60
N ALA A 9 -20.82 10.77 -23.55
CA ALA A 9 -19.40 11.10 -23.60
C ALA A 9 -18.66 9.81 -23.89
N PHE A 10 -17.94 9.73 -25.00
CA PHE A 10 -17.01 8.65 -25.26
C PHE A 10 -15.74 8.95 -24.50
N VAL A 11 -15.55 8.27 -23.39
CA VAL A 11 -14.23 8.24 -22.71
C VAL A 11 -13.38 7.26 -23.49
N THR A 12 -12.50 7.75 -24.34
CA THR A 12 -11.48 6.92 -24.96
C THR A 12 -10.33 6.77 -23.98
N ARG A 13 -9.88 5.54 -23.72
CA ARG A 13 -8.63 5.29 -23.03
C ARG A 13 -7.51 5.80 -23.93
N ALA A 14 -6.95 6.95 -23.59
CA ALA A 14 -5.64 7.34 -24.08
C ALA A 14 -4.65 6.88 -23.01
N ASP A 15 -3.80 5.92 -23.30
CA ASP A 15 -2.60 5.66 -22.51
C ASP A 15 -1.68 6.86 -22.81
N ILE A 16 -1.76 7.88 -21.96
CA ILE A 16 -0.85 9.02 -22.04
C ILE A 16 0.50 8.52 -21.55
N ASP A 17 1.48 8.52 -22.43
CA ASP A 17 2.86 8.31 -22.03
C ASP A 17 3.23 9.44 -21.07
N LEU A 18 3.58 9.10 -19.82
CA LEU A 18 4.09 10.09 -18.87
C LEU A 18 5.38 10.78 -19.36
N GLY A 19 6.02 10.25 -20.40
CA GLY A 19 7.08 10.94 -21.13
C GLY A 19 6.61 12.21 -21.86
N GLU A 20 5.32 12.32 -22.17
CA GLU A 20 4.70 13.53 -22.74
C GLU A 20 4.23 14.52 -21.66
N ILE A 21 4.10 14.08 -20.42
CA ILE A 21 3.83 14.93 -19.25
C ILE A 21 5.13 15.06 -18.47
N GLU A 22 5.71 16.25 -18.43
CA GLU A 22 6.94 16.51 -17.70
C GLU A 22 6.69 16.50 -16.18
N PRO A 23 7.08 15.45 -15.43
CA PRO A 23 6.92 15.42 -13.98
C PRO A 23 8.07 16.18 -13.33
N SER A 24 7.79 17.30 -12.69
CA SER A 24 8.76 18.06 -11.93
C SER A 24 8.14 18.87 -10.81
N ALA A 25 8.94 19.20 -9.79
CA ALA A 25 8.50 20.04 -8.67
C ALA A 25 8.50 21.54 -9.04
N ASN A 26 9.23 21.92 -10.10
CA ASN A 26 9.30 23.30 -10.59
C ASN A 26 8.74 23.36 -11.99
N ALA A 27 8.12 24.48 -12.34
CA ALA A 27 7.65 24.69 -13.70
C ALA A 27 8.80 24.52 -14.71
N PRO A 28 8.57 23.84 -15.85
CA PRO A 28 9.54 23.76 -16.93
C PRO A 28 10.06 25.13 -17.33
N ALA A 29 11.38 25.27 -17.43
CA ALA A 29 12.03 26.57 -17.63
C ALA A 29 12.00 27.10 -19.09
N ALA A 30 11.73 26.23 -20.07
CA ALA A 30 11.63 26.59 -21.48
C ALA A 30 10.22 27.13 -21.78
N THR A 31 10.10 27.85 -22.91
CA THR A 31 8.79 28.20 -23.47
C THR A 31 8.28 26.96 -24.21
N PRO A 32 7.34 26.19 -23.62
CA PRO A 32 6.83 24.96 -24.22
C PRO A 32 5.88 25.27 -25.37
N ALA A 33 5.58 24.26 -26.18
CA ALA A 33 4.53 24.37 -27.18
C ALA A 33 3.15 24.53 -26.50
N ASN A 34 2.23 25.21 -27.17
CA ASN A 34 0.87 25.35 -26.67
C ASN A 34 0.22 23.98 -26.45
N GLY A 35 -0.41 23.77 -25.30
CA GLY A 35 -1.02 22.49 -24.95
C GLY A 35 -0.08 21.47 -24.31
N THR A 36 1.21 21.80 -24.08
CA THR A 36 2.12 20.93 -23.31
C THR A 36 1.62 20.75 -21.90
N TYR A 37 1.63 19.51 -21.41
CA TYR A 37 1.23 19.17 -20.05
C TYR A 37 2.43 19.19 -19.09
N TRP A 38 2.19 19.65 -17.89
CA TRP A 38 3.12 19.58 -16.76
C TRP A 38 2.45 18.91 -15.57
N PHE A 39 3.05 17.84 -15.04
CA PHE A 39 2.66 17.22 -13.81
C PHE A 39 3.44 17.84 -12.64
N ASP A 40 2.78 18.71 -11.88
CA ASP A 40 3.36 19.40 -10.73
C ASP A 40 3.42 18.46 -9.53
N THR A 41 4.59 17.86 -9.32
CA THR A 41 4.81 16.87 -8.24
C THR A 41 4.88 17.52 -6.85
N ALA A 42 5.15 18.84 -6.76
CA ALA A 42 5.22 19.55 -5.48
C ALA A 42 3.84 19.83 -4.89
N LEU A 43 2.82 20.07 -5.74
CA LEU A 43 1.47 20.36 -5.30
C LEU A 43 0.54 19.12 -5.30
N THR A 44 1.01 18.01 -5.87
CA THR A 44 0.22 16.77 -5.92
C THR A 44 0.12 16.10 -4.55
N LYS A 45 -1.08 15.71 -4.18
CA LYS A 45 -1.37 14.82 -3.05
C LYS A 45 -1.71 13.44 -3.57
N TYR A 46 -1.03 12.43 -3.06
CA TYR A 46 -1.19 11.05 -3.55
C TYR A 46 -2.28 10.26 -2.81
N GLY A 47 -2.75 10.77 -1.66
CA GLY A 47 -3.82 10.15 -0.90
C GLY A 47 -3.45 8.80 -0.28
N ILE A 48 -2.17 8.57 0.02
CA ILE A 48 -1.68 7.34 0.64
C ILE A 48 -1.82 7.44 2.15
N PHE A 49 -2.52 6.48 2.74
CA PHE A 49 -2.70 6.37 4.19
C PHE A 49 -2.29 4.98 4.65
N GLU A 50 -1.54 4.90 5.74
CA GLU A 50 -1.11 3.65 6.36
C GLU A 50 -1.76 3.50 7.73
N TRP A 51 -2.30 2.31 8.01
CA TRP A 51 -2.85 1.98 9.31
C TRP A 51 -1.74 1.74 10.33
N ASN A 52 -1.78 2.43 11.44
CA ASN A 52 -0.75 2.37 12.49
C ASN A 52 -1.15 1.49 13.69
N GLY A 53 -2.26 0.79 13.61
CA GLY A 53 -2.77 -0.05 14.68
C GLY A 53 -2.11 -1.43 14.75
N ASN A 54 -2.12 -2.03 15.94
CA ASN A 54 -1.83 -3.45 16.11
C ASN A 54 -3.06 -4.30 15.85
N ALA A 55 -2.85 -5.48 15.29
CA ALA A 55 -3.87 -6.31 14.67
C ALA A 55 -4.98 -6.84 15.59
N VAL A 56 -4.75 -6.99 16.90
CA VAL A 56 -5.60 -7.84 17.73
C VAL A 56 -6.81 -7.13 18.32
N THR A 57 -6.68 -5.85 18.65
CA THR A 57 -7.79 -5.05 19.19
C THR A 57 -7.63 -3.60 18.76
N VAL A 58 -8.69 -3.02 18.23
CA VAL A 58 -8.77 -1.58 18.00
C VAL A 58 -9.02 -0.91 19.34
N THR A 59 -7.95 -0.56 20.04
CA THR A 59 -8.03 0.36 21.17
C THR A 59 -7.83 1.79 20.68
N GLY A 60 -8.52 2.77 21.29
CA GLY A 60 -8.54 4.15 20.85
C GLY A 60 -7.14 4.72 20.57
N GLY A 61 -7.04 5.54 19.54
CA GLY A 61 -5.79 6.16 19.09
C GLY A 61 -5.15 5.52 17.85
N GLN A 62 -5.66 4.40 17.36
CA GLN A 62 -5.22 3.80 16.11
C GLN A 62 -5.93 4.47 14.94
N SER A 63 -5.19 4.84 13.92
CA SER A 63 -5.73 5.56 12.77
C SER A 63 -4.90 5.32 11.52
N PHE A 64 -5.49 5.63 10.38
CA PHE A 64 -4.72 5.81 9.14
C PHE A 64 -3.92 7.12 9.22
N THR A 65 -2.62 7.02 8.99
CA THR A 65 -1.69 8.16 8.92
C THR A 65 -1.38 8.46 7.46
N ASN A 66 -1.51 9.74 7.07
CA ASN A 66 -1.11 10.16 5.73
C ASN A 66 0.38 9.98 5.53
N LYS A 67 0.75 9.38 4.40
CA LYS A 67 2.14 9.16 3.97
C LYS A 67 2.44 10.00 2.75
N VAL A 68 3.50 10.80 2.85
CA VAL A 68 4.02 11.57 1.73
C VAL A 68 5.09 10.73 1.04
N PRO A 69 4.86 10.25 -0.19
CA PRO A 69 5.83 9.40 -0.85
C PRO A 69 7.02 10.19 -1.39
N LEU A 70 8.14 9.50 -1.55
CA LEU A 70 9.23 9.97 -2.40
C LEU A 70 8.79 9.92 -3.87
N VAL A 71 8.87 11.04 -4.58
CA VAL A 71 8.49 11.09 -5.99
C VAL A 71 9.73 10.89 -6.85
N ILE A 72 9.77 9.80 -7.60
CA ILE A 72 10.91 9.44 -8.46
C ILE A 72 10.59 9.85 -9.90
N THR A 73 11.20 10.94 -10.31
CA THR A 73 11.06 11.53 -11.65
C THR A 73 12.25 11.22 -12.58
N ASN A 74 13.28 10.53 -12.09
CA ASN A 74 14.51 10.26 -12.84
C ASN A 74 14.83 8.76 -12.81
N ALA A 75 15.01 8.18 -13.99
CA ALA A 75 15.37 6.77 -14.18
C ALA A 75 16.70 6.38 -13.51
N THR A 76 17.61 7.34 -13.26
CA THR A 76 18.87 7.08 -12.54
C THR A 76 18.67 6.59 -11.12
N ASN A 77 17.50 6.84 -10.51
CA ASN A 77 17.11 6.36 -9.19
C ASN A 77 16.44 4.97 -9.23
N LEU A 78 16.30 4.38 -10.41
CA LEU A 78 15.73 3.06 -10.62
C LEU A 78 16.81 2.02 -10.89
N VAL A 79 16.52 0.78 -10.53
CA VAL A 79 17.39 -0.38 -10.80
C VAL A 79 17.54 -0.55 -12.32
N GLY A 80 18.78 -0.69 -12.80
CA GLY A 80 19.08 -0.80 -14.23
C GLY A 80 18.99 0.50 -15.01
N GLY A 81 18.70 1.64 -14.38
CA GLY A 81 18.55 2.93 -15.06
C GLY A 81 17.39 2.96 -16.06
N SER A 82 16.47 2.03 -15.97
CA SER A 82 15.33 1.84 -16.87
C SER A 82 14.07 2.45 -16.24
N ASN A 83 13.21 3.01 -17.06
CA ASN A 83 11.93 3.59 -16.65
C ASN A 83 10.96 2.57 -16.03
N THR A 84 11.22 1.27 -16.12
CA THR A 84 10.36 0.20 -15.59
C THR A 84 10.90 -0.43 -14.32
N GLY A 85 12.05 0.02 -13.82
CA GLY A 85 12.75 -0.54 -12.68
C GLY A 85 12.07 -0.22 -11.34
N PHE A 86 12.44 -1.02 -10.33
CA PHE A 86 12.17 -0.68 -8.93
C PHE A 86 13.07 0.47 -8.47
N PRO A 87 12.66 1.24 -7.45
CA PRO A 87 13.58 2.19 -6.82
C PRO A 87 14.86 1.49 -6.34
N LYS A 88 16.01 2.15 -6.46
CA LYS A 88 17.27 1.62 -5.93
C LYS A 88 17.23 1.47 -4.42
N GLY A 89 17.89 0.47 -3.88
CA GLY A 89 17.99 0.24 -2.43
C GLY A 89 18.63 1.41 -1.66
N SER A 90 19.44 2.25 -2.33
CA SER A 90 20.02 3.47 -1.74
C SER A 90 19.05 4.65 -1.65
N VAL A 91 17.86 4.55 -2.27
CA VAL A 91 16.83 5.59 -2.23
C VAL A 91 15.91 5.32 -1.05
N GLY A 92 15.62 6.35 -0.26
CA GLY A 92 14.70 6.30 0.89
C GLY A 92 15.14 5.41 2.05
N ALA A 93 14.37 5.47 3.13
CA ALA A 93 14.54 4.67 4.34
C ALA A 93 13.51 3.54 4.45
N VAL A 94 13.74 2.56 5.32
CA VAL A 94 12.74 1.55 5.69
C VAL A 94 11.47 2.25 6.19
N GLY A 95 10.31 1.81 5.70
CA GLY A 95 9.01 2.42 6.02
C GLY A 95 8.57 3.53 5.06
N ASP A 96 9.44 3.98 4.14
CA ASP A 96 9.07 4.98 3.14
C ASP A 96 8.20 4.38 2.04
N TYR A 97 7.34 5.23 1.50
CA TYR A 97 6.64 5.00 0.24
C TYR A 97 7.33 5.75 -0.89
N ALA A 98 7.29 5.22 -2.09
CA ALA A 98 7.77 5.89 -3.30
C ALA A 98 6.73 5.78 -4.41
N VAL A 99 6.57 6.87 -5.17
CA VAL A 99 5.79 6.89 -6.42
C VAL A 99 6.76 7.11 -7.57
N VAL A 100 6.78 6.16 -8.51
CA VAL A 100 7.61 6.25 -9.71
C VAL A 100 6.79 6.86 -10.83
N THR A 101 7.21 8.03 -11.31
CA THR A 101 6.51 8.81 -12.35
C THR A 101 7.28 8.85 -13.68
N THR A 102 8.30 8.02 -13.83
CA THR A 102 9.16 8.00 -15.04
C THR A 102 8.60 7.14 -16.16
N THR A 103 7.45 6.48 -15.96
CA THR A 103 6.89 5.51 -16.90
C THR A 103 5.42 5.78 -17.18
N THR A 104 4.89 5.15 -18.22
CA THR A 104 3.46 5.15 -18.58
C THR A 104 2.56 4.55 -17.50
N VAL A 105 3.12 3.87 -16.51
CA VAL A 105 2.37 3.20 -15.44
C VAL A 105 2.89 3.70 -14.11
N ASN A 106 2.10 4.54 -13.45
CA ASN A 106 2.38 4.96 -12.08
C ASN A 106 2.40 3.76 -11.15
N LYS A 107 3.49 3.61 -10.40
CA LYS A 107 3.64 2.51 -9.44
C LYS A 107 3.97 3.08 -8.08
N VAL A 108 3.33 2.52 -7.07
CA VAL A 108 3.57 2.84 -5.68
C VAL A 108 4.33 1.69 -5.03
N TYR A 109 5.43 2.03 -4.40
CA TYR A 109 6.31 1.10 -3.71
C TYR A 109 6.40 1.41 -2.23
N TYR A 110 6.66 0.39 -1.44
CA TYR A 110 6.93 0.46 -0.02
C TYR A 110 8.31 -0.16 0.25
N LYS A 111 9.13 0.47 1.09
CA LYS A 111 10.43 -0.06 1.50
C LYS A 111 10.28 -0.87 2.77
N ASN A 112 10.39 -2.18 2.63
CA ASN A 112 10.15 -3.12 3.72
C ASN A 112 11.27 -3.17 4.76
N THR A 113 11.08 -3.93 5.84
CA THR A 113 12.04 -4.09 6.94
C THR A 113 13.38 -4.70 6.53
N GLN A 114 13.47 -5.34 5.36
CA GLN A 114 14.70 -5.85 4.78
C GLN A 114 15.41 -4.82 3.88
N GLY A 115 14.87 -3.60 3.77
CA GLY A 115 15.41 -2.56 2.91
C GLY A 115 15.11 -2.73 1.42
N ALA A 116 14.25 -3.67 1.06
CA ALA A 116 13.82 -3.89 -0.32
C ALA A 116 12.55 -3.10 -0.66
N TRP A 117 12.50 -2.56 -1.87
CA TRP A 117 11.30 -1.94 -2.41
C TRP A 117 10.35 -3.02 -2.95
N VAL A 118 9.11 -3.01 -2.50
CA VAL A 118 8.04 -3.91 -2.95
C VAL A 118 6.86 -3.09 -3.45
N LYS A 119 6.19 -3.57 -4.49
CA LYS A 119 5.02 -2.87 -5.02
C LYS A 119 3.83 -3.06 -4.09
N VAL A 120 3.21 -1.96 -3.64
CA VAL A 120 2.03 -1.98 -2.76
C VAL A 120 0.87 -2.72 -3.42
N GLY A 121 0.17 -3.53 -2.64
CA GLY A 121 -0.98 -4.33 -3.08
C GLY A 121 -0.61 -5.65 -3.78
N THR A 122 0.67 -6.02 -3.84
CA THR A 122 1.10 -7.32 -4.38
C THR A 122 1.31 -8.37 -3.29
N ALA A 123 1.33 -9.64 -3.65
CA ALA A 123 1.66 -10.71 -2.73
C ALA A 123 3.06 -10.53 -2.09
N ASP A 124 4.02 -9.96 -2.83
CA ASP A 124 5.35 -9.65 -2.29
C ASP A 124 5.30 -8.57 -1.21
N TRP A 125 4.42 -7.60 -1.34
CA TRP A 125 4.18 -6.61 -0.29
C TRP A 125 3.52 -7.26 0.93
N VAL A 126 2.46 -8.05 0.75
CA VAL A 126 1.75 -8.76 1.84
C VAL A 126 2.73 -9.59 2.67
N LYS A 127 3.53 -10.46 2.03
CA LYS A 127 4.48 -11.35 2.72
C LYS A 127 5.72 -10.65 3.24
N SER A 128 5.97 -9.40 2.89
CA SER A 128 7.10 -8.61 3.38
C SER A 128 6.75 -7.72 4.58
N TRP A 129 5.47 -7.55 4.88
CA TRP A 129 5.02 -6.84 6.08
C TRP A 129 4.88 -7.81 7.24
N PRO A 130 5.52 -7.55 8.40
CA PRO A 130 5.43 -8.48 9.53
C PRO A 130 4.02 -8.48 10.13
N THR A 131 3.32 -9.59 9.97
CA THR A 131 1.96 -9.80 10.50
C THR A 131 1.96 -9.82 12.02
N ILE A 132 2.96 -10.46 12.64
CA ILE A 132 3.18 -10.45 14.09
C ILE A 132 4.56 -9.89 14.37
N GLN A 133 4.65 -8.96 15.31
CA GLN A 133 5.90 -8.30 15.71
C GLN A 133 6.13 -8.50 17.20
N GLY A 134 7.17 -9.25 17.53
CA GLY A 134 7.66 -9.32 18.90
C GLY A 134 8.23 -7.98 19.35
N THR A 135 8.02 -7.60 20.59
CA THR A 135 8.50 -6.33 21.14
C THR A 135 9.83 -6.46 21.87
N THR A 136 10.18 -7.66 22.35
CA THR A 136 11.43 -7.91 23.10
C THR A 136 12.59 -8.16 22.14
N ALA A 137 13.62 -7.33 22.22
CA ALA A 137 14.85 -7.49 21.46
C ALA A 137 15.83 -8.43 22.19
N ASN A 138 16.42 -9.37 21.45
CA ASN A 138 17.39 -10.35 21.95
C ASN A 138 16.91 -11.09 23.23
N PRO A 139 15.67 -11.63 23.25
CA PRO A 139 15.17 -12.33 24.41
C PRO A 139 16.04 -13.58 24.68
N THR A 140 16.24 -13.89 25.96
CA THR A 140 16.78 -15.20 26.36
C THR A 140 15.62 -16.16 26.50
N LEU A 141 15.52 -17.12 25.58
CA LEU A 141 14.44 -18.10 25.57
C LEU A 141 14.83 -19.39 26.30
N THR A 142 13.85 -20.19 26.67
CA THR A 142 14.07 -21.52 27.23
C THR A 142 13.76 -22.59 26.18
N ALA A 143 14.70 -23.51 25.94
CA ALA A 143 14.49 -24.62 25.02
C ALA A 143 13.32 -25.51 25.48
N SER A 144 12.71 -26.21 24.54
CA SER A 144 11.57 -27.12 24.74
C SER A 144 10.25 -26.47 25.21
N GLN A 145 10.21 -25.14 25.39
CA GLN A 145 8.94 -24.43 25.54
C GLN A 145 8.19 -24.39 24.21
N THR A 146 6.87 -24.22 24.28
CA THR A 146 6.00 -24.33 23.10
C THR A 146 5.11 -23.10 22.91
N ILE A 147 4.83 -22.81 21.62
CA ILE A 147 3.72 -21.96 21.19
C ILE A 147 2.84 -22.71 20.20
N ILE A 148 1.63 -22.26 20.00
CA ILE A 148 0.71 -22.82 19.00
C ILE A 148 0.54 -21.74 17.91
N ILE A 149 0.78 -22.10 16.66
CA ILE A 149 0.57 -21.24 15.50
C ILE A 149 -0.38 -21.97 14.53
N ASN A 150 -1.52 -21.37 14.22
CA ASN A 150 -2.57 -21.97 13.38
C ASN A 150 -2.88 -23.44 13.77
N GLY A 151 -3.04 -23.68 15.08
CA GLY A 151 -3.31 -25.03 15.62
C GLY A 151 -2.08 -25.96 15.70
N SER A 152 -0.96 -25.61 15.07
CA SER A 152 0.26 -26.41 15.08
C SER A 152 1.14 -26.06 16.28
N THR A 153 1.58 -27.07 17.03
CA THR A 153 2.53 -26.87 18.15
C THR A 153 3.93 -26.70 17.63
N VAL A 154 4.55 -25.57 17.94
CA VAL A 154 5.96 -25.26 17.60
C VAL A 154 6.81 -25.32 18.87
N ILE A 155 7.85 -26.12 18.86
CA ILE A 155 8.76 -26.34 19.99
C ILE A 155 10.03 -25.50 19.79
N ASN A 156 10.35 -24.65 20.74
CA ASN A 156 11.56 -23.84 20.69
C ASN A 156 12.84 -24.71 20.81
N GLY A 157 13.70 -24.61 19.81
CA GLY A 157 14.93 -25.42 19.72
C GLY A 157 16.11 -24.91 20.56
N GLY A 158 16.01 -23.75 21.23
CA GLY A 158 17.18 -23.21 21.94
C GLY A 158 16.91 -21.89 22.68
N THR A 159 18.01 -21.21 23.06
CA THR A 159 17.94 -20.01 23.94
C THR A 159 17.93 -18.69 23.20
N ALA A 160 18.27 -18.67 21.92
CA ALA A 160 18.26 -17.45 21.10
C ALA A 160 16.99 -17.34 20.26
N VAL A 161 16.57 -16.12 19.95
CA VAL A 161 15.43 -15.85 19.06
C VAL A 161 15.57 -16.52 17.70
N ALA A 162 16.82 -16.67 17.19
CA ALA A 162 17.09 -17.37 15.94
C ALA A 162 16.69 -18.85 15.98
N ASN A 163 16.78 -19.53 17.13
CA ASN A 163 16.31 -20.90 17.28
C ASN A 163 14.78 -20.98 17.12
N MET A 164 14.06 -20.02 17.66
CA MET A 164 12.61 -19.95 17.50
C MET A 164 12.21 -19.70 16.04
N VAL A 165 12.95 -18.83 15.33
CA VAL A 165 12.75 -18.60 13.89
C VAL A 165 12.94 -19.91 13.11
N THR A 166 14.02 -20.65 13.38
CA THR A 166 14.25 -21.95 12.76
C THR A 166 13.10 -22.91 13.04
N SER A 167 12.67 -23.02 14.31
CA SER A 167 11.57 -23.90 14.70
C SER A 167 10.25 -23.57 14.00
N ILE A 168 9.91 -22.28 13.84
CA ILE A 168 8.70 -21.86 13.11
C ILE A 168 8.79 -22.23 11.63
N ASN A 169 9.93 -21.94 10.99
CA ASN A 169 10.09 -22.21 9.56
C ASN A 169 10.14 -23.73 9.27
N ASP A 170 10.77 -24.53 10.14
CA ASP A 170 10.85 -25.99 10.01
C ASP A 170 9.52 -26.68 10.31
N ALA A 171 8.63 -26.04 11.05
CA ALA A 171 7.27 -26.56 11.29
C ALA A 171 6.42 -26.64 10.04
N GLY A 172 6.81 -25.97 8.94
CA GLY A 172 6.15 -26.06 7.64
C GLY A 172 4.69 -25.61 7.65
N ILE A 173 4.33 -24.65 8.50
CA ILE A 173 2.95 -24.12 8.59
C ILE A 173 2.65 -23.35 7.32
N THR A 174 1.58 -23.72 6.62
CA THR A 174 1.19 -23.12 5.35
C THR A 174 1.07 -21.61 5.46
N GLY A 175 1.73 -20.89 4.56
CA GLY A 175 1.66 -19.42 4.47
C GLY A 175 2.34 -18.67 5.59
N VAL A 176 3.06 -19.35 6.51
CA VAL A 176 3.72 -18.72 7.66
C VAL A 176 5.24 -18.84 7.52
N SER A 177 5.93 -17.72 7.76
CA SER A 177 7.39 -17.69 7.86
C SER A 177 7.83 -16.73 8.97
N ALA A 178 9.06 -16.91 9.48
CA ALA A 178 9.60 -16.08 10.53
C ALA A 178 11.00 -15.56 10.19
N LYS A 179 11.37 -14.40 10.77
CA LYS A 179 12.71 -13.80 10.67
C LYS A 179 13.06 -13.09 11.97
N VAL A 180 14.36 -12.91 12.19
CA VAL A 180 14.88 -11.98 13.19
C VAL A 180 15.05 -10.61 12.53
N VAL A 181 14.45 -9.58 13.10
CA VAL A 181 14.64 -8.17 12.68
C VAL A 181 14.97 -7.37 13.94
N ASP A 182 16.08 -6.68 13.95
CA ASP A 182 16.57 -5.89 15.11
C ASP A 182 16.53 -6.67 16.44
N GLY A 183 16.92 -7.94 16.38
CA GLY A 183 16.94 -8.86 17.53
C GLY A 183 15.56 -9.34 17.99
N LYS A 184 14.48 -9.02 17.30
CA LYS A 184 13.09 -9.39 17.61
C LYS A 184 12.59 -10.49 16.69
N LEU A 185 11.65 -11.29 17.17
CA LEU A 185 10.92 -12.25 16.34
C LEU A 185 9.84 -11.52 15.55
N TYR A 186 9.91 -11.64 14.22
CA TYR A 186 8.84 -11.21 13.32
C TYR A 186 8.30 -12.42 12.55
N ILE A 187 6.97 -12.54 12.48
CA ILE A 187 6.26 -13.63 11.77
C ILE A 187 5.45 -12.99 10.64
N TYR A 188 5.52 -13.59 9.48
CA TYR A 188 4.94 -13.09 8.23
C TYR A 188 3.90 -14.07 7.71
N SER A 189 2.78 -13.55 7.22
CA SER A 189 1.85 -14.26 6.38
C SER A 189 2.14 -13.97 4.91
N ASP A 190 2.04 -14.96 4.05
CA ASP A 190 2.10 -14.75 2.60
C ASP A 190 0.72 -14.51 1.96
N GLY A 191 -0.32 -14.40 2.78
CA GLY A 191 -1.70 -14.25 2.37
C GLY A 191 -2.46 -15.57 2.17
N SER A 192 -1.77 -16.71 2.24
CA SER A 192 -2.40 -18.03 2.12
C SER A 192 -2.57 -18.76 3.45
N SER A 193 -2.09 -18.17 4.56
CA SER A 193 -2.25 -18.77 5.88
C SER A 193 -3.72 -18.74 6.31
N THR A 194 -4.17 -19.83 6.94
CA THR A 194 -5.52 -19.97 7.49
C THR A 194 -5.45 -20.48 8.92
N THR A 195 -6.33 -19.98 9.79
CA THR A 195 -6.31 -20.34 11.21
C THR A 195 -7.02 -21.66 11.51
N ASP A 196 -7.96 -22.06 10.65
CA ASP A 196 -8.82 -23.25 10.85
C ASP A 196 -9.09 -24.03 9.56
N GLY A 197 -8.38 -23.72 8.48
CA GLY A 197 -8.63 -24.29 7.15
C GLY A 197 -9.80 -23.63 6.40
N SER A 198 -10.37 -22.56 6.94
CA SER A 198 -11.39 -21.74 6.25
C SER A 198 -10.74 -20.90 5.16
N THR A 199 -11.43 -20.72 4.06
CA THR A 199 -11.00 -19.87 2.94
C THR A 199 -11.21 -18.37 3.19
N ASP A 200 -11.83 -18.02 4.32
CA ASP A 200 -12.23 -16.62 4.61
C ASP A 200 -11.21 -15.85 5.46
N ASP A 201 -10.10 -16.48 5.85
CA ASP A 201 -9.15 -15.91 6.82
C ASP A 201 -8.02 -15.03 6.21
N ASP A 202 -8.09 -14.67 4.95
CA ASP A 202 -7.26 -13.67 4.25
C ASP A 202 -5.82 -13.49 4.80
N GLY A 203 -5.09 -14.61 4.97
CA GLY A 203 -3.74 -14.60 5.48
C GLY A 203 -3.63 -14.42 7.00
N ALA A 204 -4.63 -14.79 7.77
CA ALA A 204 -4.60 -14.70 9.23
C ALA A 204 -3.59 -15.68 9.86
N ILE A 205 -2.98 -15.26 10.97
CA ILE A 205 -2.13 -16.07 11.83
C ILE A 205 -2.71 -16.03 13.24
N SER A 206 -3.18 -17.17 13.73
CA SER A 206 -3.53 -17.36 15.15
C SER A 206 -2.28 -17.78 15.92
N ILE A 207 -1.99 -17.09 17.03
CA ILE A 207 -0.90 -17.44 17.92
C ILE A 207 -1.42 -17.59 19.36
N ALA A 208 -1.06 -18.67 20.03
CA ALA A 208 -1.43 -18.97 21.41
C ALA A 208 -0.25 -19.53 22.20
N ALA A 209 -0.34 -19.41 23.53
CA ALA A 209 0.62 -20.07 24.41
C ALA A 209 0.50 -21.61 24.24
N GLY A 210 1.64 -22.29 24.21
CA GLY A 210 1.66 -23.74 24.27
C GLY A 210 1.45 -24.26 25.68
N ALA A 211 1.57 -25.58 25.82
CA ALA A 211 1.36 -26.25 27.10
C ALA A 211 2.44 -25.94 28.14
N THR A 212 3.61 -25.45 27.71
CA THR A 212 4.76 -25.23 28.57
C THR A 212 5.39 -23.86 28.33
N GLY A 213 5.67 -23.14 29.43
CA GLY A 213 6.55 -21.97 29.47
C GLY A 213 5.89 -20.62 29.25
N THR A 214 6.75 -19.61 29.17
CA THR A 214 6.41 -18.18 29.09
C THR A 214 6.80 -17.58 27.72
N LEU A 215 6.99 -18.43 26.71
CA LEU A 215 7.63 -18.08 25.43
C LEU A 215 7.01 -16.86 24.74
N LEU A 216 5.67 -16.73 24.75
CA LEU A 216 5.01 -15.53 24.18
C LEU A 216 5.36 -14.25 24.94
N ALA A 217 5.39 -14.32 26.28
CA ALA A 217 5.74 -13.16 27.12
C ALA A 217 7.22 -12.81 26.92
N ASP A 218 8.10 -13.79 26.84
CA ASP A 218 9.56 -13.59 26.62
C ASP A 218 9.81 -12.91 25.26
N LEU A 219 9.03 -13.27 24.23
CA LEU A 219 9.08 -12.68 22.89
C LEU A 219 8.37 -11.32 22.81
N GLY A 220 7.59 -10.94 23.83
CA GLY A 220 6.75 -9.75 23.82
C GLY A 220 5.61 -9.83 22.79
N ILE A 221 5.02 -11.01 22.65
CA ILE A 221 3.88 -11.27 21.73
C ILE A 221 2.63 -11.56 22.56
N THR A 222 1.52 -10.94 22.19
CA THR A 222 0.22 -11.21 22.78
C THR A 222 -0.48 -12.34 22.00
N ALA A 223 -1.11 -13.29 22.69
CA ALA A 223 -1.93 -14.31 22.06
C ALA A 223 -3.13 -13.70 21.34
N GLY A 224 -3.48 -14.22 20.18
CA GLY A 224 -4.62 -13.74 19.39
C GLY A 224 -4.49 -14.06 17.91
N THR A 225 -5.43 -13.55 17.11
CA THR A 225 -5.41 -13.67 15.65
C THR A 225 -4.96 -12.35 15.02
N TYR A 226 -3.98 -12.44 14.14
CA TYR A 226 -3.37 -11.33 13.43
C TYR A 226 -3.61 -11.49 11.93
N TYR A 227 -3.83 -10.40 11.23
CA TYR A 227 -4.17 -10.41 9.80
C TYR A 227 -3.07 -9.78 8.96
N ALA A 228 -2.86 -10.29 7.76
CA ALA A 228 -1.97 -9.71 6.77
C ALA A 228 -2.49 -8.33 6.30
N PRO A 229 -1.61 -7.38 5.92
CA PRO A 229 -2.04 -6.07 5.49
C PRO A 229 -2.89 -6.14 4.21
N ALA A 230 -3.90 -5.28 4.12
CA ALA A 230 -4.79 -5.17 2.98
C ALA A 230 -4.65 -3.80 2.30
N LEU A 231 -4.83 -3.78 0.98
CA LEU A 231 -4.92 -2.56 0.19
C LEU A 231 -6.39 -2.19 -0.03
N GLU A 232 -6.76 -0.97 0.32
CA GLU A 232 -8.07 -0.41 0.05
C GLU A 232 -7.95 0.82 -0.83
N ILE A 233 -8.73 0.88 -1.90
CA ILE A 233 -8.80 2.03 -2.81
C ILE A 233 -10.25 2.49 -2.81
N ALA A 234 -10.54 3.61 -2.14
CA ALA A 234 -11.90 4.03 -1.90
C ALA A 234 -12.03 5.55 -1.71
N PRO A 235 -13.18 6.14 -2.14
CA PRO A 235 -13.41 7.59 -2.10
C PRO A 235 -13.97 8.07 -0.74
N HIS A 236 -13.64 7.44 0.38
CA HIS A 236 -14.15 7.87 1.67
C HIS A 236 -13.62 9.25 2.07
N THR A 237 -14.47 10.10 2.59
CA THR A 237 -14.09 11.42 3.11
C THR A 237 -13.44 11.35 4.50
N SER A 238 -13.70 10.29 5.22
CA SER A 238 -13.15 9.97 6.54
C SER A 238 -12.49 8.61 6.52
N VAL A 239 -11.75 8.31 7.58
CA VAL A 239 -11.11 6.99 7.77
C VAL A 239 -12.13 5.87 7.56
N PRO A 240 -11.83 4.87 6.72
CA PRO A 240 -12.68 3.70 6.57
C PRO A 240 -12.89 3.03 7.93
N ALA A 241 -14.09 3.13 8.45
CA ALA A 241 -14.48 2.45 9.68
C ALA A 241 -14.69 0.97 9.40
N PHE A 242 -14.43 0.11 10.40
CA PHE A 242 -14.95 -1.24 10.35
C PHE A 242 -16.47 -1.20 10.22
N LYS A 243 -17.03 -1.99 9.33
CA LYS A 243 -18.48 -2.19 9.32
C LYS A 243 -18.89 -2.86 10.62
N THR A 244 -20.11 -2.61 11.07
CA THR A 244 -20.64 -3.22 12.31
C THR A 244 -20.58 -4.75 12.28
N ALA A 245 -20.52 -5.33 11.06
CA ALA A 245 -20.38 -6.78 10.85
C ALA A 245 -18.92 -7.24 10.76
N ASP A 246 -17.93 -6.33 10.71
CA ASP A 246 -16.53 -6.71 10.64
C ASP A 246 -16.09 -7.19 12.03
N THR A 247 -15.78 -8.47 12.12
CA THR A 247 -15.23 -9.10 13.34
C THR A 247 -13.71 -9.08 13.37
N LYS A 248 -13.08 -8.68 12.27
CA LYS A 248 -11.62 -8.70 12.08
C LYS A 248 -11.03 -7.30 12.26
N SER A 249 -9.97 -7.17 13.05
CA SER A 249 -9.23 -5.92 13.17
C SER A 249 -8.46 -5.64 11.88
N ARG A 250 -8.30 -4.37 11.51
CA ARG A 250 -7.43 -4.00 10.41
C ARG A 250 -5.97 -4.13 10.85
N PRO A 251 -5.12 -4.88 10.14
CA PRO A 251 -3.74 -5.09 10.54
C PRO A 251 -2.89 -3.86 10.30
N SER A 252 -1.83 -3.71 11.08
CA SER A 252 -0.78 -2.72 10.87
C SER A 252 -0.20 -2.84 9.45
N GLY A 253 0.06 -1.72 8.82
CA GLY A 253 0.57 -1.67 7.46
C GLY A 253 -0.49 -1.74 6.37
N SER A 254 -1.77 -1.94 6.69
CA SER A 254 -2.83 -1.78 5.70
C SER A 254 -2.78 -0.39 5.08
N VAL A 255 -2.90 -0.32 3.75
CA VAL A 255 -2.80 0.91 2.98
C VAL A 255 -4.16 1.27 2.40
N TRP A 256 -4.53 2.51 2.57
CA TRP A 256 -5.70 3.11 1.95
C TRP A 256 -5.28 4.19 0.97
N PHE A 257 -5.60 4.01 -0.30
CA PHE A 257 -5.57 5.07 -1.29
C PHE A 257 -6.92 5.80 -1.27
N LYS A 258 -6.92 6.97 -0.66
CA LYS A 258 -8.09 7.84 -0.65
C LYS A 258 -8.17 8.60 -1.96
N THR A 259 -9.17 8.33 -2.78
CA THR A 259 -9.32 8.89 -4.13
C THR A 259 -10.02 10.25 -4.16
N THR A 260 -10.46 10.78 -3.02
CA THR A 260 -11.10 12.10 -2.93
C THR A 260 -10.20 13.11 -2.22
N ASP A 261 -10.16 14.34 -2.70
CA ASP A 261 -9.28 15.42 -2.20
C ASP A 261 -9.52 15.82 -0.74
N ALA A 262 -10.75 15.77 -0.24
CA ALA A 262 -11.04 16.13 1.15
C ALA A 262 -10.15 15.38 2.14
N ASN A 263 -9.65 16.07 3.18
CA ASN A 263 -8.81 15.49 4.23
C ASN A 263 -7.57 14.74 3.69
N LEU A 264 -6.74 15.42 2.92
CA LEU A 264 -5.49 14.92 2.34
C LEU A 264 -5.62 13.74 1.37
N GLY A 265 -6.79 13.51 0.81
CA GLY A 265 -6.98 12.54 -0.27
C GLY A 265 -6.25 12.95 -1.55
N ALA A 266 -6.27 12.07 -2.56
CA ALA A 266 -5.59 12.30 -3.83
C ALA A 266 -6.08 13.58 -4.51
N ASN A 267 -5.14 14.41 -4.92
CA ASN A 267 -5.35 15.62 -5.72
C ASN A 267 -4.12 15.83 -6.60
N PHE A 268 -4.25 15.48 -7.87
CA PHE A 268 -3.15 15.56 -8.83
C PHE A 268 -3.14 16.93 -9.49
N SER A 269 -2.03 17.65 -9.36
CA SER A 269 -1.83 18.96 -9.97
C SER A 269 -1.31 18.80 -11.39
N ILE A 270 -2.24 18.79 -12.36
CA ILE A 270 -1.93 18.78 -13.78
C ILE A 270 -2.12 20.19 -14.33
N LYS A 271 -1.17 20.68 -15.11
CA LYS A 271 -1.21 21.99 -15.73
C LYS A 271 -0.93 21.89 -17.22
N VAL A 272 -1.54 22.79 -18.00
CA VAL A 272 -1.38 22.87 -19.46
C VAL A 272 -0.85 24.24 -19.83
N TRP A 273 0.16 24.29 -20.66
CA TRP A 273 0.72 25.54 -21.15
C TRP A 273 -0.24 26.25 -22.09
N ASN A 274 -0.52 27.50 -21.81
CA ASN A 274 -1.32 28.38 -22.64
C ASN A 274 -0.42 29.40 -23.32
N ASP A 275 -0.19 29.23 -24.62
CA ASP A 275 0.71 30.08 -25.38
C ASP A 275 0.18 31.52 -25.56
N THR A 276 -1.10 31.73 -25.41
CA THR A 276 -1.72 33.06 -25.47
C THR A 276 -1.43 33.88 -24.22
N THR A 277 -1.64 33.26 -23.04
CA THR A 277 -1.44 33.93 -21.73
C THR A 277 0.00 33.81 -21.23
N LYS A 278 0.81 32.91 -21.81
CA LYS A 278 2.14 32.54 -21.35
C LYS A 278 2.16 32.01 -19.90
N LEU A 279 1.10 31.32 -19.52
CA LEU A 279 0.91 30.76 -18.17
C LEU A 279 0.59 29.26 -18.24
N TRP A 280 0.84 28.58 -17.12
CA TRP A 280 0.42 27.23 -16.88
C TRP A 280 -0.98 27.21 -16.26
N ASP A 281 -2.00 26.86 -17.04
CA ASP A 281 -3.39 26.77 -16.61
C ASP A 281 -3.63 25.44 -15.89
N ALA A 282 -4.16 25.48 -14.67
CA ALA A 282 -4.51 24.28 -13.92
C ALA A 282 -5.67 23.52 -14.59
N LYS A 283 -5.58 22.20 -14.61
CA LYS A 283 -6.63 21.30 -15.08
C LYS A 283 -7.16 20.44 -13.92
N THR A 284 -8.48 20.28 -13.88
CA THR A 284 -9.09 19.33 -12.95
C THR A 284 -8.69 17.91 -13.36
N CYS A 285 -8.20 17.15 -12.39
CA CYS A 285 -7.81 15.76 -12.59
C CYS A 285 -8.45 14.88 -11.52
N LEU A 286 -9.53 14.20 -11.88
CA LEU A 286 -10.25 13.29 -10.98
C LEU A 286 -9.54 11.94 -10.90
N VAL A 287 -9.63 11.29 -9.75
CA VAL A 287 -8.96 10.01 -9.48
C VAL A 287 -10.01 8.93 -9.24
N TYR A 288 -9.91 7.85 -9.97
CA TYR A 288 -10.81 6.71 -9.88
C TYR A 288 -10.04 5.40 -9.62
N LYS A 289 -10.66 4.46 -8.92
CA LYS A 289 -10.05 3.15 -8.65
C LYS A 289 -10.04 2.21 -9.85
N SER A 290 -10.87 2.48 -10.86
CA SER A 290 -10.99 1.65 -12.06
C SER A 290 -11.56 2.43 -13.24
N HIS A 291 -11.27 1.92 -14.45
CA HIS A 291 -11.83 2.46 -15.68
C HIS A 291 -13.38 2.44 -15.69
N ASN A 292 -13.98 1.37 -15.16
CA ASN A 292 -15.44 1.28 -15.07
C ASN A 292 -16.03 2.34 -14.13
N GLU A 293 -15.38 2.62 -13.02
CA GLU A 293 -15.79 3.70 -12.13
C GLU A 293 -15.65 5.06 -12.80
N ALA A 294 -14.56 5.31 -13.51
CA ALA A 294 -14.36 6.52 -14.29
C ALA A 294 -15.46 6.68 -15.35
N LEU A 295 -15.73 5.65 -16.14
CA LEU A 295 -16.80 5.68 -17.15
C LEU A 295 -18.16 5.99 -16.53
N PHE A 296 -18.50 5.34 -15.42
CA PHE A 296 -19.79 5.55 -14.75
C PHE A 296 -19.93 6.99 -14.22
N ASN A 297 -18.89 7.52 -13.59
CA ASN A 297 -18.94 8.84 -12.97
C ASN A 297 -18.75 10.00 -13.97
N LEU A 298 -18.09 9.77 -15.10
CA LEU A 298 -17.89 10.76 -16.14
C LEU A 298 -19.01 10.75 -17.20
N ASP A 299 -19.78 9.64 -17.30
CA ASP A 299 -20.93 9.59 -18.21
C ASP A 299 -22.06 10.48 -17.70
N LYS A 300 -22.40 11.50 -18.47
CA LYS A 300 -23.50 12.42 -18.16
C LYS A 300 -24.86 11.70 -18.04
N ALA A 301 -25.09 10.65 -18.80
CA ALA A 301 -26.30 9.83 -18.73
C ALA A 301 -26.37 8.97 -17.47
N GLY A 302 -25.21 8.63 -16.88
CA GLY A 302 -25.07 7.92 -15.62
C GLY A 302 -25.11 8.80 -14.37
N GLY A 303 -25.38 10.11 -14.52
CA GLY A 303 -25.37 11.06 -13.40
C GLY A 303 -24.01 11.69 -13.12
N GLY A 304 -23.04 11.51 -14.02
CA GLY A 304 -21.69 12.04 -13.90
C GLY A 304 -21.58 13.55 -14.12
N ILE A 305 -20.37 14.05 -13.94
CA ILE A 305 -20.04 15.48 -14.10
C ILE A 305 -20.04 15.82 -15.59
N ASN A 306 -20.39 17.07 -15.92
CA ASN A 306 -20.25 17.56 -17.29
C ASN A 306 -18.77 17.55 -17.71
N LEU A 307 -18.43 16.73 -18.69
CA LEU A 307 -17.10 16.70 -19.29
C LEU A 307 -16.94 17.87 -20.26
N ALA A 308 -15.82 18.55 -20.17
CA ALA A 308 -15.35 19.52 -21.14
C ALA A 308 -14.17 18.94 -21.94
N VAL A 309 -13.97 19.46 -23.15
CA VAL A 309 -12.79 19.11 -23.95
C VAL A 309 -11.53 19.51 -23.20
N GLY A 310 -10.61 18.56 -23.03
CA GLY A 310 -9.36 18.76 -22.30
C GLY A 310 -9.42 18.39 -20.81
N ASP A 311 -10.54 17.88 -20.30
CA ASP A 311 -10.58 17.28 -18.97
C ASP A 311 -9.75 16.00 -18.93
N THR A 312 -9.12 15.76 -17.79
CA THR A 312 -8.25 14.59 -17.55
C THR A 312 -8.72 13.83 -16.32
N TYR A 313 -8.41 12.53 -16.28
CA TYR A 313 -8.58 11.73 -15.08
C TYR A 313 -7.42 10.74 -14.92
N ILE A 314 -7.22 10.27 -13.70
CA ILE A 314 -6.26 9.24 -13.33
C ILE A 314 -7.01 8.00 -12.84
N GLN A 315 -6.47 6.86 -13.20
CA GLN A 315 -6.94 5.54 -12.79
C GLN A 315 -5.82 4.75 -12.11
#